data_7cbcb0b7e5b29e8f1a642d45bcefb104
#
_entry.id   7cbcb0b7e5b29e8f1a642d45bcefb104
#
_cell.length_a   1.000
_cell.length_b   1.000
_cell.length_c   1.000
_cell.angle_alpha   90.00
_cell.angle_beta   90.00
_cell.angle_gamma   90.00
#
_symmetry.space_group_name_H-M   'P 1'
#
loop_
_entity.id
_entity.type
_entity.pdbx_description
1 polymer ?
#
loop_
_entity_poly.entity_id
_entity_poly.type
_entity_poly.pdbx_seq_one_letter_code
_entity_poly.pdbx_strand_id
1 'polypeptide(L)'
;MANLANPVAAKTVVVGTDGSSPAAEAVAWALEEAHRRGLPLHVVAAWSPTRDPQETQWLATMTSVSELKGALTDELAAAVRSVVERSDHHEVPLSTRVVYGHPAKALIDESGDDRLLVVGSRGRGALAGLILGSVSQACAQYSRGPVVVVRGSAPTDGIGRVVVGVDGSAESLLALQFAAAAARLRGAPLEVVHVWQDTDHAAHGRLLPLGASAKAQADREWQNILRSTLVVASGVEIISSHVPGYAQSVLLKASEGAALLVVGSRGRGGWAGLLLGSVSLRCVTLSACPVAVVRAPATAQGLRDADG
;
A
#
# COMPACT_ATOMS: atom_id res chain seq x y z
N MET A 1 -4.93 29.17 -0.49
CA MET A 1 -4.06 28.01 -0.15
C MET A 1 -4.98 26.84 0.13
N ALA A 2 -5.17 25.97 -0.84
CA ALA A 2 -5.98 24.77 -0.69
C ALA A 2 -5.29 23.85 0.33
N ASN A 3 -6.01 23.52 1.39
CA ASN A 3 -5.59 22.55 2.40
C ASN A 3 -5.55 21.17 1.70
N LEU A 4 -4.42 20.83 1.10
CA LEU A 4 -4.17 19.50 0.55
C LEU A 4 -4.29 18.54 1.74
N ALA A 5 -5.37 17.75 1.75
CA ALA A 5 -5.58 16.71 2.76
C ALA A 5 -4.29 15.90 2.84
N ASN A 6 -3.63 16.00 3.98
CA ASN A 6 -2.33 15.41 4.20
C ASN A 6 -2.50 13.87 4.19
N PRO A 7 -2.01 13.11 3.19
CA PRO A 7 -2.14 11.65 3.16
C PRO A 7 -1.42 10.98 4.33
N VAL A 8 -0.66 11.77 5.09
CA VAL A 8 0.06 11.35 6.29
C VAL A 8 -0.85 11.33 7.53
N ALA A 9 -1.99 12.06 7.51
CA ALA A 9 -2.89 12.21 8.66
C ALA A 9 -4.03 11.16 8.64
N ALA A 10 -3.69 9.87 8.52
CA ALA A 10 -4.67 8.83 8.78
C ALA A 10 -5.18 8.94 10.23
N LYS A 11 -6.49 8.80 10.43
CA LYS A 11 -7.11 8.83 11.77
C LYS A 11 -7.25 7.46 12.39
N THR A 12 -7.12 6.41 11.61
CA THR A 12 -7.30 5.01 12.02
C THR A 12 -6.55 4.12 11.06
N VAL A 13 -5.98 3.04 11.55
CA VAL A 13 -5.50 1.94 10.71
C VAL A 13 -6.64 0.93 10.58
N VAL A 14 -7.02 0.59 9.36
CA VAL A 14 -8.03 -0.45 9.05
C VAL A 14 -7.31 -1.64 8.46
N VAL A 15 -7.57 -2.84 8.96
CA VAL A 15 -6.99 -4.05 8.40
C VAL A 15 -8.07 -5.08 8.04
N GLY A 16 -7.97 -5.62 6.83
CA GLY A 16 -8.82 -6.73 6.38
C GLY A 16 -8.25 -8.08 6.78
N THR A 17 -9.11 -8.96 7.30
CA THR A 17 -8.73 -10.34 7.60
C THR A 17 -9.79 -11.33 7.13
N ASP A 18 -9.34 -12.50 6.69
CA ASP A 18 -10.16 -13.68 6.40
C ASP A 18 -9.75 -14.87 7.27
N GLY A 19 -8.90 -14.64 8.29
CA GLY A 19 -8.37 -15.65 9.19
C GLY A 19 -7.27 -16.53 8.59
N SER A 20 -6.78 -16.24 7.37
CA SER A 20 -5.61 -16.92 6.79
C SER A 20 -4.30 -16.47 7.44
N SER A 21 -3.22 -17.27 7.29
CA SER A 21 -1.88 -16.88 7.79
C SER A 21 -1.39 -15.56 7.19
N PRO A 22 -1.51 -15.28 5.87
CA PRO A 22 -1.14 -13.97 5.34
C PRO A 22 -1.98 -12.81 5.90
N ALA A 23 -3.25 -13.07 6.24
CA ALA A 23 -4.09 -12.05 6.88
C ALA A 23 -3.68 -11.82 8.33
N ALA A 24 -3.26 -12.86 9.06
CA ALA A 24 -2.71 -12.70 10.42
C ALA A 24 -1.41 -11.88 10.42
N GLU A 25 -0.52 -12.09 9.43
CA GLU A 25 0.66 -11.26 9.22
C GLU A 25 0.28 -9.79 8.96
N ALA A 26 -0.77 -9.56 8.16
CA ALA A 26 -1.27 -8.22 7.90
C ALA A 26 -1.85 -7.56 9.16
N VAL A 27 -2.54 -8.32 10.03
CA VAL A 27 -3.03 -7.81 11.33
C VAL A 27 -1.86 -7.45 12.24
N ALA A 28 -0.83 -8.29 12.33
CA ALA A 28 0.37 -8.01 13.12
C ALA A 28 1.11 -6.75 12.62
N TRP A 29 1.30 -6.63 11.32
CA TRP A 29 1.89 -5.44 10.71
C TRP A 29 1.04 -4.18 10.97
N ALA A 30 -0.29 -4.28 10.87
CA ALA A 30 -1.20 -3.17 11.10
C ALA A 30 -1.22 -2.71 12.57
N LEU A 31 -1.08 -3.65 13.52
CA LEU A 31 -0.97 -3.37 14.95
C LEU A 31 0.30 -2.56 15.25
N GLU A 32 1.43 -3.01 14.74
CA GLU A 32 2.71 -2.31 14.84
C GLU A 32 2.65 -0.91 14.20
N GLU A 33 2.02 -0.78 13.03
CA GLU A 33 1.86 0.51 12.36
C GLU A 33 0.92 1.45 13.13
N ALA A 34 -0.15 0.92 13.72
CA ALA A 34 -1.08 1.67 14.58
C ALA A 34 -0.36 2.19 15.83
N HIS A 35 0.45 1.34 16.48
CA HIS A 35 1.28 1.74 17.62
C HIS A 35 2.23 2.89 17.22
N ARG A 36 3.04 2.73 16.16
CA ARG A 36 3.99 3.75 15.69
C ARG A 36 3.33 5.09 15.38
N ARG A 37 2.09 5.06 14.89
CA ARG A 37 1.32 6.27 14.56
C ARG A 37 0.53 6.84 15.72
N GLY A 38 0.43 6.13 16.85
CA GLY A 38 -0.46 6.49 17.95
C GLY A 38 -1.94 6.49 17.54
N LEU A 39 -2.36 5.56 16.67
CA LEU A 39 -3.70 5.47 16.10
C LEU A 39 -4.43 4.21 16.56
N PRO A 40 -5.78 4.23 16.60
CA PRO A 40 -6.56 3.02 16.82
C PRO A 40 -6.46 2.07 15.62
N LEU A 41 -6.59 0.76 15.90
CA LEU A 41 -6.68 -0.32 14.93
C LEU A 41 -8.12 -0.81 14.79
N HIS A 42 -8.64 -0.83 13.57
CA HIS A 42 -9.94 -1.38 13.24
C HIS A 42 -9.78 -2.63 12.36
N VAL A 43 -10.12 -3.80 12.90
CA VAL A 43 -10.01 -5.08 12.19
C VAL A 43 -11.35 -5.46 11.58
N VAL A 44 -11.38 -5.66 10.27
CA VAL A 44 -12.59 -5.94 9.51
C VAL A 44 -12.51 -7.31 8.85
N ALA A 45 -13.50 -8.15 9.13
CA ALA A 45 -13.77 -9.35 8.36
C ALA A 45 -15.01 -9.15 7.49
N ALA A 46 -14.90 -9.43 6.21
CA ALA A 46 -16.04 -9.39 5.32
C ALA A 46 -16.55 -10.81 5.10
N TRP A 47 -17.87 -10.96 5.20
CA TRP A 47 -18.55 -12.22 4.96
C TRP A 47 -19.60 -12.08 3.86
N SER A 48 -19.58 -12.99 2.91
CA SER A 48 -20.66 -13.16 1.93
C SER A 48 -20.92 -14.66 1.74
N PRO A 49 -22.17 -15.09 1.50
CA PRO A 49 -22.43 -16.47 1.14
C PRO A 49 -21.59 -16.83 -0.08
N THR A 50 -20.67 -17.75 0.10
CA THR A 50 -19.91 -18.30 -1.03
C THR A 50 -20.74 -19.36 -1.73
N ARG A 51 -20.34 -19.69 -2.97
CA ARG A 51 -20.91 -20.86 -3.69
C ARG A 51 -20.27 -22.18 -3.23
N ASP A 52 -19.47 -22.14 -2.15
CA ASP A 52 -18.87 -23.34 -1.60
C ASP A 52 -19.97 -24.22 -0.93
N PRO A 53 -20.15 -25.47 -1.38
CA PRO A 53 -21.13 -26.36 -0.80
C PRO A 53 -20.92 -26.65 0.69
N GLN A 54 -19.68 -26.67 1.17
CA GLN A 54 -19.36 -26.93 2.58
C GLN A 54 -19.75 -25.75 3.46
N GLU A 55 -19.44 -24.50 3.06
CA GLU A 55 -19.91 -23.30 3.75
C GLU A 55 -21.44 -23.17 3.69
N THR A 56 -22.05 -23.51 2.56
CA THR A 56 -23.50 -23.48 2.42
C THR A 56 -24.17 -24.51 3.34
N GLN A 57 -23.57 -25.68 3.51
CA GLN A 57 -24.07 -26.70 4.43
C GLN A 57 -23.94 -26.29 5.89
N TRP A 58 -22.83 -25.65 6.27
CA TRP A 58 -22.64 -25.11 7.61
C TRP A 58 -23.63 -23.96 7.89
N LEU A 59 -23.82 -23.05 6.94
CA LEU A 59 -24.82 -21.98 7.00
C LEU A 59 -26.26 -22.52 7.18
N ALA A 60 -26.58 -23.64 6.55
CA ALA A 60 -27.88 -24.30 6.69
C ALA A 60 -28.14 -24.86 8.09
N THR A 61 -27.12 -25.02 8.93
CA THR A 61 -27.29 -25.46 10.34
C THR A 61 -27.57 -24.29 11.29
N MET A 62 -27.35 -23.02 10.85
CA MET A 62 -27.62 -21.82 11.63
C MET A 62 -29.09 -21.42 11.54
N THR A 63 -29.70 -21.15 12.66
CA THR A 63 -31.14 -20.82 12.77
C THR A 63 -31.41 -19.34 12.41
N SER A 64 -30.39 -18.47 12.41
CA SER A 64 -30.55 -17.06 12.03
C SER A 64 -29.26 -16.42 11.53
N VAL A 65 -29.39 -15.39 10.68
CA VAL A 65 -28.25 -14.52 10.25
C VAL A 65 -27.60 -13.85 11.45
N SER A 66 -28.34 -13.58 12.50
CA SER A 66 -27.84 -12.97 13.74
C SER A 66 -26.87 -13.88 14.49
N GLU A 67 -27.22 -15.16 14.63
CA GLU A 67 -26.36 -16.17 15.27
C GLU A 67 -25.06 -16.38 14.49
N LEU A 68 -25.17 -16.46 13.17
CA LEU A 68 -24.00 -16.55 12.30
C LEU A 68 -23.06 -15.34 12.47
N LYS A 69 -23.62 -14.14 12.45
CA LYS A 69 -22.83 -12.91 12.66
C LYS A 69 -22.17 -12.90 14.04
N GLY A 70 -22.87 -13.40 15.08
CA GLY A 70 -22.32 -13.57 16.42
C GLY A 70 -21.11 -14.50 16.43
N ALA A 71 -21.26 -15.71 15.88
CA ALA A 71 -20.19 -16.69 15.81
C ALA A 71 -18.96 -16.18 15.03
N LEU A 72 -19.17 -15.52 13.89
CA LEU A 72 -18.08 -14.92 13.11
C LEU A 72 -17.39 -13.76 13.88
N THR A 73 -18.16 -13.00 14.66
CA THR A 73 -17.60 -11.93 15.48
C THR A 73 -16.72 -12.48 16.60
N ASP A 74 -17.15 -13.57 17.26
CA ASP A 74 -16.39 -14.26 18.30
C ASP A 74 -15.11 -14.90 17.75
N GLU A 75 -15.20 -15.55 16.58
CA GLU A 75 -14.04 -16.11 15.88
C GLU A 75 -13.03 -15.03 15.50
N LEU A 76 -13.51 -13.91 14.93
CA LEU A 76 -12.66 -12.76 14.60
C LEU A 76 -11.98 -12.21 15.85
N ALA A 77 -12.72 -12.01 16.93
CA ALA A 77 -12.18 -11.49 18.17
C ALA A 77 -11.13 -12.43 18.78
N ALA A 78 -11.32 -13.75 18.70
CA ALA A 78 -10.36 -14.75 19.16
C ALA A 78 -9.07 -14.74 18.31
N ALA A 79 -9.21 -14.69 16.97
CA ALA A 79 -8.07 -14.62 16.06
C ALA A 79 -7.23 -13.34 16.29
N VAL A 80 -7.89 -12.21 16.48
CA VAL A 80 -7.23 -10.93 16.75
C VAL A 80 -6.53 -10.96 18.12
N ARG A 81 -7.20 -11.44 19.16
CA ARG A 81 -6.55 -11.60 20.48
C ARG A 81 -5.27 -12.42 20.40
N SER A 82 -5.26 -13.53 19.67
CA SER A 82 -4.07 -14.36 19.48
C SER A 82 -2.91 -13.61 18.81
N VAL A 83 -3.17 -12.63 17.96
CA VAL A 83 -2.13 -11.76 17.37
C VAL A 83 -1.64 -10.74 18.39
N VAL A 84 -2.55 -10.09 19.12
CA VAL A 84 -2.22 -9.09 20.14
C VAL A 84 -1.40 -9.69 21.28
N GLU A 85 -1.76 -10.88 21.77
CA GLU A 85 -1.05 -11.60 22.85
C GLU A 85 0.40 -11.94 22.50
N ARG A 86 0.72 -12.06 21.21
CA ARG A 86 2.09 -12.30 20.72
C ARG A 86 2.85 -11.00 20.41
N SER A 87 2.24 -9.85 20.63
CA SER A 87 2.84 -8.53 20.41
C SER A 87 3.10 -7.83 21.73
N ASP A 88 3.95 -6.81 21.71
CA ASP A 88 4.21 -5.92 22.87
C ASP A 88 3.30 -4.67 22.85
N HIS A 89 2.27 -4.61 21.96
CA HIS A 89 1.47 -3.43 21.70
C HIS A 89 0.02 -3.57 22.21
N HIS A 90 -0.12 -3.98 23.46
CA HIS A 90 -1.43 -4.19 24.12
C HIS A 90 -2.21 -2.90 24.38
N GLU A 91 -1.53 -1.76 24.34
CA GLU A 91 -2.12 -0.42 24.59
C GLU A 91 -2.86 0.14 23.37
N VAL A 92 -2.68 -0.42 22.16
CA VAL A 92 -3.34 0.07 20.95
C VAL A 92 -4.85 -0.10 21.05
N PRO A 93 -5.64 0.98 20.96
CA PRO A 93 -7.11 0.86 20.96
C PRO A 93 -7.56 0.01 19.77
N LEU A 94 -8.26 -1.09 20.03
CA LEU A 94 -8.64 -2.07 19.04
C LEU A 94 -10.15 -2.24 18.97
N SER A 95 -10.68 -2.33 17.76
CA SER A 95 -12.06 -2.68 17.48
C SER A 95 -12.14 -3.71 16.35
N THR A 96 -13.15 -4.58 16.42
CA THR A 96 -13.40 -5.62 15.42
C THR A 96 -14.79 -5.45 14.82
N ARG A 97 -14.93 -5.73 13.53
CA ARG A 97 -16.22 -5.67 12.83
C ARG A 97 -16.35 -6.75 11.78
N VAL A 98 -17.50 -7.45 11.80
CA VAL A 98 -17.90 -8.34 10.72
C VAL A 98 -18.90 -7.62 9.82
N VAL A 99 -18.59 -7.51 8.53
CA VAL A 99 -19.40 -6.82 7.52
C VAL A 99 -19.94 -7.83 6.51
N TYR A 100 -21.24 -7.74 6.21
CA TYR A 100 -21.83 -8.51 5.13
C TYR A 100 -21.55 -7.85 3.78
N GLY A 101 -21.01 -8.61 2.82
CA GLY A 101 -20.79 -8.15 1.46
C GLY A 101 -19.47 -8.63 0.84
N HIS A 102 -19.24 -8.17 -0.38
CA HIS A 102 -18.01 -8.50 -1.11
C HIS A 102 -16.78 -7.93 -0.39
N PRO A 103 -15.76 -8.75 -0.07
CA PRO A 103 -14.65 -8.34 0.81
C PRO A 103 -13.95 -7.04 0.38
N ALA A 104 -13.58 -6.93 -0.90
CA ALA A 104 -12.88 -5.73 -1.37
C ALA A 104 -13.73 -4.46 -1.20
N LYS A 105 -15.04 -4.55 -1.55
CA LYS A 105 -15.95 -3.41 -1.38
C LYS A 105 -16.10 -3.02 0.08
N ALA A 106 -16.31 -4.00 0.96
CA ALA A 106 -16.46 -3.77 2.39
C ALA A 106 -15.23 -3.06 2.97
N LEU A 107 -14.01 -3.51 2.64
CA LEU A 107 -12.76 -2.93 3.12
C LEU A 107 -12.54 -1.51 2.58
N ILE A 108 -12.85 -1.25 1.31
CA ILE A 108 -12.74 0.07 0.68
C ILE A 108 -13.72 1.05 1.33
N ASP A 109 -14.97 0.63 1.57
CA ASP A 109 -15.99 1.46 2.22
C ASP A 109 -15.60 1.76 3.68
N GLU A 110 -15.09 0.77 4.43
CA GLU A 110 -14.65 0.94 5.81
C GLU A 110 -13.39 1.81 5.93
N SER A 111 -12.51 1.79 4.94
CA SER A 111 -11.30 2.62 4.97
C SER A 111 -11.55 4.09 4.64
N GLY A 112 -12.51 4.40 3.78
CA GLY A 112 -12.78 5.77 3.36
C GLY A 112 -11.55 6.48 2.77
N ASP A 113 -11.47 7.80 2.98
CA ASP A 113 -10.42 8.65 2.41
C ASP A 113 -9.31 8.99 3.42
N ASP A 114 -9.60 8.90 4.72
CA ASP A 114 -8.78 9.40 5.83
C ASP A 114 -8.21 8.29 6.73
N ARG A 115 -8.20 7.05 6.24
CA ARG A 115 -7.68 5.89 6.97
C ARG A 115 -6.63 5.17 6.16
N LEU A 116 -5.71 4.51 6.87
CA LEU A 116 -4.73 3.61 6.26
C LEU A 116 -5.31 2.21 6.15
N LEU A 117 -5.55 1.73 4.93
CA LEU A 117 -6.00 0.37 4.71
C LEU A 117 -4.82 -0.59 4.63
N VAL A 118 -4.89 -1.69 5.36
CA VAL A 118 -3.90 -2.78 5.34
C VAL A 118 -4.57 -4.07 4.91
N VAL A 119 -3.95 -4.79 4.00
CA VAL A 119 -4.42 -6.10 3.53
C VAL A 119 -3.26 -7.07 3.36
N GLY A 120 -3.49 -8.35 3.59
CA GLY A 120 -2.52 -9.38 3.23
C GLY A 120 -2.40 -9.53 1.70
N SER A 121 -1.29 -10.03 1.21
CA SER A 121 -1.08 -10.24 -0.23
C SER A 121 -1.96 -11.35 -0.82
N ARG A 122 -2.43 -12.29 0.01
CA ARG A 122 -3.29 -13.43 -0.36
C ARG A 122 -4.31 -13.70 0.74
N GLY A 123 -5.33 -14.51 0.46
CA GLY A 123 -6.33 -14.98 1.40
C GLY A 123 -6.67 -16.45 1.21
N ARG A 124 -7.69 -16.95 1.94
CA ARG A 124 -8.14 -18.37 1.92
C ARG A 124 -8.49 -18.88 0.51
N GLY A 125 -8.99 -18.02 -0.37
CA GLY A 125 -9.40 -18.40 -1.74
C GLY A 125 -8.28 -18.30 -2.79
N ALA A 126 -7.03 -18.12 -2.40
CA ALA A 126 -5.94 -17.99 -3.35
C ALA A 126 -5.61 -19.34 -3.97
N LEU A 127 -5.82 -19.49 -5.28
CA LEU A 127 -5.37 -20.65 -6.04
C LEU A 127 -3.85 -20.78 -5.93
N ALA A 128 -3.38 -22.02 -5.81
CA ALA A 128 -1.96 -22.31 -5.82
C ALA A 128 -1.32 -21.74 -7.09
N GLY A 129 -0.29 -20.89 -6.92
CA GLY A 129 0.39 -20.21 -8.04
C GLY A 129 -0.02 -18.75 -8.26
N LEU A 130 -1.09 -18.24 -7.66
CA LEU A 130 -1.38 -16.80 -7.67
C LEU A 130 -0.47 -16.05 -6.72
N ILE A 131 0.16 -15.00 -7.24
CA ILE A 131 1.13 -14.19 -6.48
C ILE A 131 0.43 -13.07 -5.69
N LEU A 132 -0.76 -12.63 -6.13
CA LEU A 132 -1.57 -11.58 -5.49
C LEU A 132 -3.06 -12.00 -5.48
N GLY A 133 -3.75 -11.81 -4.36
CA GLY A 133 -5.17 -12.08 -4.20
C GLY A 133 -6.06 -11.01 -4.85
N SER A 134 -7.27 -11.39 -5.28
CA SER A 134 -8.23 -10.48 -5.90
C SER A 134 -8.67 -9.33 -4.98
N VAL A 135 -8.82 -9.59 -3.69
CA VAL A 135 -9.18 -8.57 -2.69
C VAL A 135 -8.05 -7.54 -2.56
N SER A 136 -6.82 -8.01 -2.40
CA SER A 136 -5.64 -7.13 -2.26
C SER A 136 -5.41 -6.28 -3.50
N GLN A 137 -5.58 -6.89 -4.69
CA GLN A 137 -5.51 -6.17 -5.96
C GLN A 137 -6.61 -5.11 -6.06
N ALA A 138 -7.86 -5.45 -5.74
CA ALA A 138 -8.97 -4.51 -5.79
C ALA A 138 -8.80 -3.37 -4.77
N CYS A 139 -8.35 -3.65 -3.54
CA CYS A 139 -8.04 -2.63 -2.56
C CYS A 139 -6.95 -1.67 -3.07
N ALA A 140 -5.82 -2.20 -3.59
CA ALA A 140 -4.75 -1.38 -4.15
C ALA A 140 -5.23 -0.53 -5.36
N GLN A 141 -6.21 -1.02 -6.10
CA GLN A 141 -6.73 -0.37 -7.30
C GLN A 141 -7.83 0.65 -7.02
N TYR A 142 -8.72 0.41 -6.05
CA TYR A 142 -9.96 1.17 -5.87
C TYR A 142 -10.06 1.93 -4.54
N SER A 143 -9.17 1.69 -3.56
CA SER A 143 -9.20 2.44 -2.31
C SER A 143 -8.97 3.93 -2.58
N ARG A 144 -9.62 4.78 -1.79
CA ARG A 144 -9.51 6.24 -1.91
C ARG A 144 -8.31 6.79 -1.14
N GLY A 145 -7.99 6.16 0.00
CA GLY A 145 -6.84 6.48 0.82
C GLY A 145 -5.62 5.60 0.50
N PRO A 146 -4.53 5.74 1.28
CA PRO A 146 -3.35 4.90 1.17
C PRO A 146 -3.65 3.44 1.53
N VAL A 147 -3.07 2.50 0.78
CA VAL A 147 -3.21 1.06 1.00
C VAL A 147 -1.86 0.43 1.18
N VAL A 148 -1.70 -0.40 2.21
CA VAL A 148 -0.53 -1.27 2.35
C VAL A 148 -0.92 -2.71 2.08
N VAL A 149 -0.21 -3.32 1.15
CA VAL A 149 -0.27 -4.76 0.90
C VAL A 149 0.90 -5.42 1.61
N VAL A 150 0.59 -6.17 2.66
CA VAL A 150 1.60 -6.89 3.46
C VAL A 150 1.97 -8.18 2.76
N ARG A 151 3.27 -8.33 2.54
CA ARG A 151 3.89 -9.51 1.94
C ARG A 151 5.34 -9.59 2.35
N GLY A 152 5.92 -10.78 2.28
CA GLY A 152 7.28 -11.01 2.76
C GLY A 152 7.38 -10.80 4.28
N SER A 153 8.49 -11.18 4.83
CA SER A 153 8.80 -10.91 6.22
C SER A 153 9.47 -9.53 6.31
N ALA A 154 9.06 -8.71 7.27
CA ALA A 154 9.88 -7.56 7.64
C ALA A 154 11.28 -8.07 8.02
N PRO A 155 12.37 -7.31 7.77
CA PRO A 155 13.70 -7.70 8.18
C PRO A 155 13.71 -8.04 9.69
N THR A 156 14.17 -9.25 10.02
CA THR A 156 14.23 -9.73 11.41
C THR A 156 15.39 -9.09 12.19
N ASP A 157 16.32 -8.45 11.48
CA ASP A 157 17.65 -8.12 12.02
C ASP A 157 17.87 -6.63 12.23
N GLY A 158 16.82 -5.82 12.21
CA GLY A 158 16.98 -4.39 12.45
C GLY A 158 16.01 -3.49 11.72
N ILE A 159 16.24 -2.19 11.83
CA ILE A 159 15.44 -1.13 11.22
C ILE A 159 15.76 -1.09 9.73
N GLY A 160 15.03 -1.86 8.93
CA GLY A 160 15.15 -1.81 7.47
C GLY A 160 14.76 -0.42 6.92
N ARG A 161 15.44 0.04 5.87
CA ARG A 161 15.15 1.33 5.24
C ARG A 161 13.73 1.38 4.64
N VAL A 162 13.16 2.58 4.57
CA VAL A 162 11.95 2.85 3.78
C VAL A 162 12.39 3.28 2.38
N VAL A 163 11.85 2.64 1.36
CA VAL A 163 12.15 2.94 -0.05
C VAL A 163 10.97 3.65 -0.68
N VAL A 164 11.20 4.70 -1.48
CA VAL A 164 10.15 5.35 -2.26
C VAL A 164 10.56 5.52 -3.72
N GLY A 165 9.68 5.09 -4.63
CA GLY A 165 9.80 5.37 -6.05
C GLY A 165 9.22 6.73 -6.41
N VAL A 166 10.01 7.58 -7.06
CA VAL A 166 9.59 8.93 -7.46
C VAL A 166 9.88 9.18 -8.94
N ASP A 167 8.91 9.78 -9.64
CA ASP A 167 9.02 10.19 -11.04
C ASP A 167 8.67 11.67 -11.26
N GLY A 168 8.44 12.42 -10.16
CA GLY A 168 8.03 13.82 -10.19
C GLY A 168 6.55 14.05 -10.47
N SER A 169 5.74 13.00 -10.60
CA SER A 169 4.27 13.13 -10.64
C SER A 169 3.72 13.56 -9.27
N ALA A 170 2.50 14.11 -9.26
CA ALA A 170 1.86 14.52 -8.02
C ALA A 170 1.67 13.34 -7.05
N GLU A 171 1.31 12.17 -7.59
CA GLU A 171 1.15 10.94 -6.81
C GLU A 171 2.48 10.48 -6.22
N SER A 172 3.60 10.60 -6.95
CA SER A 172 4.91 10.23 -6.43
C SER A 172 5.42 11.20 -5.35
N LEU A 173 5.04 12.47 -5.42
CA LEU A 173 5.34 13.44 -4.36
C LEU A 173 4.52 13.18 -3.09
N LEU A 174 3.27 12.75 -3.21
CA LEU A 174 2.47 12.27 -2.08
C LEU A 174 3.07 10.98 -1.48
N ALA A 175 3.54 10.08 -2.33
CA ALA A 175 4.25 8.88 -1.89
C ALA A 175 5.54 9.23 -1.13
N LEU A 176 6.29 10.25 -1.57
CA LEU A 176 7.46 10.75 -0.87
C LEU A 176 7.11 11.30 0.53
N GLN A 177 6.03 12.06 0.66
CA GLN A 177 5.54 12.56 1.96
C GLN A 177 5.19 11.41 2.91
N PHE A 178 4.45 10.42 2.40
CA PHE A 178 4.09 9.23 3.17
C PHE A 178 5.34 8.44 3.61
N ALA A 179 6.29 8.24 2.71
CA ALA A 179 7.53 7.51 2.97
C ALA A 179 8.42 8.23 3.99
N ALA A 180 8.54 9.56 3.90
CA ALA A 180 9.29 10.36 4.87
C ALA A 180 8.69 10.27 6.28
N ALA A 181 7.35 10.32 6.39
CA ALA A 181 6.67 10.11 7.66
C ALA A 181 6.87 8.68 8.19
N ALA A 182 6.77 7.68 7.31
CA ALA A 182 6.98 6.28 7.68
C ALA A 182 8.44 6.01 8.13
N ALA A 183 9.42 6.62 7.48
CA ALA A 183 10.84 6.53 7.86
C ALA A 183 11.09 7.18 9.24
N ARG A 184 10.53 8.38 9.46
CA ARG A 184 10.63 9.09 10.74
C ARG A 184 10.04 8.28 11.89
N LEU A 185 8.86 7.70 11.71
CA LEU A 185 8.21 6.87 12.74
C LEU A 185 8.98 5.58 13.07
N ARG A 186 9.77 5.08 12.11
CA ARG A 186 10.61 3.88 12.29
C ARG A 186 12.03 4.21 12.77
N GLY A 187 12.42 5.49 12.78
CA GLY A 187 13.83 5.86 12.97
C GLY A 187 14.75 5.30 11.89
N ALA A 188 14.22 5.10 10.68
CA ALA A 188 14.87 4.41 9.58
C ALA A 188 15.34 5.38 8.49
N PRO A 189 16.40 5.04 7.72
CA PRO A 189 16.78 5.79 6.52
C PRO A 189 15.67 5.77 5.47
N LEU A 190 15.55 6.87 4.71
CA LEU A 190 14.69 6.99 3.53
C LEU A 190 15.52 6.87 2.26
N GLU A 191 15.32 5.81 1.49
CA GLU A 191 15.90 5.68 0.15
C GLU A 191 14.92 6.22 -0.89
N VAL A 192 15.33 7.31 -1.56
CA VAL A 192 14.56 7.94 -2.64
C VAL A 192 15.11 7.47 -3.97
N VAL A 193 14.30 6.75 -4.72
CA VAL A 193 14.70 6.11 -5.98
C VAL A 193 14.00 6.81 -7.15
N HIS A 194 14.78 7.43 -8.03
CA HIS A 194 14.33 7.94 -9.32
C HIS A 194 14.96 7.11 -10.44
N VAL A 195 14.10 6.59 -11.31
CA VAL A 195 14.54 5.77 -12.45
C VAL A 195 14.19 6.50 -13.74
N TRP A 196 15.17 6.70 -14.57
CA TRP A 196 14.97 7.31 -15.88
C TRP A 196 15.22 6.31 -17.00
N GLN A 197 14.50 6.48 -18.09
CA GLN A 197 14.65 5.67 -19.31
C GLN A 197 15.08 6.56 -20.45
N ASP A 198 15.94 6.00 -21.27
CA ASP A 198 16.24 6.57 -22.56
C ASP A 198 15.15 6.15 -23.55
N THR A 199 14.17 7.03 -23.75
CA THR A 199 12.98 6.75 -24.54
C THR A 199 13.21 6.81 -26.06
N ASP A 200 14.37 7.25 -26.53
CA ASP A 200 14.66 7.36 -27.98
C ASP A 200 14.81 6.00 -28.68
N HIS A 201 14.84 4.89 -27.91
CA HIS A 201 14.97 3.54 -28.51
C HIS A 201 13.68 2.96 -29.06
N ALA A 202 12.49 3.50 -28.72
CA ALA A 202 11.22 2.87 -29.06
C ALA A 202 10.58 3.38 -30.36
N ALA A 203 10.95 4.57 -30.82
CA ALA A 203 10.18 5.23 -31.89
C ALA A 203 10.66 4.97 -33.33
N HIS A 204 11.94 4.60 -33.58
CA HIS A 204 12.44 4.62 -34.95
C HIS A 204 13.44 3.53 -35.35
N GLY A 205 13.70 2.51 -34.55
CA GLY A 205 14.59 1.39 -34.94
C GLY A 205 16.02 1.82 -35.32
N ARG A 206 16.46 3.02 -35.02
CA ARG A 206 17.80 3.54 -35.21
C ARG A 206 18.47 3.71 -33.86
N LEU A 207 19.61 3.06 -33.70
CA LEU A 207 20.58 3.29 -32.63
C LEU A 207 21.15 4.72 -32.84
N LEU A 208 20.46 5.72 -32.35
CA LEU A 208 21.06 7.03 -32.18
C LEU A 208 21.72 7.08 -30.80
N PRO A 209 22.89 7.72 -30.67
CA PRO A 209 23.53 7.89 -29.36
C PRO A 209 22.53 8.57 -28.44
N LEU A 210 22.46 8.09 -27.19
CA LEU A 210 21.76 8.69 -26.07
C LEU A 210 21.77 10.21 -26.18
N GLY A 211 20.63 10.81 -26.46
CA GLY A 211 20.57 12.26 -26.58
C GLY A 211 20.96 12.87 -25.24
N ALA A 212 22.03 13.61 -25.22
CA ALA A 212 22.44 14.41 -24.04
C ALA A 212 21.26 15.19 -23.44
N SER A 213 20.21 15.39 -24.21
CA SER A 213 18.95 16.02 -23.82
C SER A 213 18.10 15.19 -22.85
N ALA A 214 17.92 13.87 -23.07
CA ALA A 214 17.09 13.03 -22.19
C ALA A 214 17.71 12.89 -20.80
N LYS A 215 19.02 12.61 -20.76
CA LYS A 215 19.76 12.58 -19.49
C LYS A 215 19.70 13.93 -18.77
N ALA A 216 19.95 15.02 -19.48
CA ALA A 216 19.92 16.37 -18.90
C ALA A 216 18.52 16.76 -18.39
N GLN A 217 17.46 16.26 -19.02
CA GLN A 217 16.10 16.42 -18.51
C GLN A 217 15.91 15.60 -17.24
N ALA A 218 16.27 14.33 -17.24
CA ALA A 218 16.19 13.46 -16.05
C ALA A 218 17.00 14.03 -14.87
N ASP A 219 18.19 14.58 -15.13
CA ASP A 219 19.01 15.24 -14.11
C ASP A 219 18.32 16.49 -13.53
N ARG A 220 17.64 17.30 -14.35
CA ARG A 220 16.86 18.46 -13.85
C ARG A 220 15.68 18.03 -13.01
N GLU A 221 14.96 17.00 -13.43
CA GLU A 221 13.84 16.43 -12.68
C GLU A 221 14.31 15.88 -11.34
N TRP A 222 15.42 15.16 -11.34
CA TRP A 222 16.05 14.66 -10.12
C TRP A 222 16.40 15.77 -9.14
N GLN A 223 17.00 16.88 -9.61
CA GLN A 223 17.29 18.03 -8.74
C GLN A 223 16.03 18.63 -8.10
N ASN A 224 14.90 18.67 -8.83
CA ASN A 224 13.63 19.13 -8.25
C ASN A 224 13.09 18.17 -7.20
N ILE A 225 13.19 16.86 -7.45
CA ILE A 225 12.81 15.81 -6.50
C ILE A 225 13.65 15.91 -5.23
N LEU A 226 14.98 16.08 -5.35
CA LEU A 226 15.87 16.22 -4.19
C LEU A 226 15.52 17.45 -3.35
N ARG A 227 15.22 18.60 -3.97
CA ARG A 227 14.77 19.80 -3.22
C ARG A 227 13.49 19.52 -2.43
N SER A 228 12.51 18.87 -3.04
CA SER A 228 11.27 18.47 -2.36
C SER A 228 11.55 17.48 -1.23
N THR A 229 12.47 16.53 -1.45
CA THR A 229 12.87 15.54 -0.44
C THR A 229 13.48 16.21 0.80
N LEU A 230 14.39 17.15 0.63
CA LEU A 230 15.03 17.85 1.75
C LEU A 230 14.02 18.59 2.63
N VAL A 231 12.95 19.13 2.04
CA VAL A 231 11.88 19.81 2.79
C VAL A 231 11.01 18.80 3.54
N VAL A 232 10.59 17.74 2.86
CA VAL A 232 9.60 16.77 3.39
C VAL A 232 10.24 15.80 4.40
N ALA A 233 11.49 15.40 4.17
CA ALA A 233 12.20 14.41 4.97
C ALA A 233 13.18 15.05 5.98
N SER A 234 12.91 16.28 6.43
CA SER A 234 13.74 16.93 7.46
C SER A 234 13.87 16.03 8.70
N GLY A 235 15.10 15.84 9.17
CA GLY A 235 15.42 14.99 10.31
C GLY A 235 15.45 13.47 10.03
N VAL A 236 15.38 13.06 8.76
CA VAL A 236 15.53 11.67 8.32
C VAL A 236 16.81 11.53 7.53
N GLU A 237 17.57 10.45 7.75
CA GLU A 237 18.71 10.11 6.89
C GLU A 237 18.22 9.78 5.47
N ILE A 238 18.78 10.43 4.46
CA ILE A 238 18.37 10.28 3.07
C ILE A 238 19.45 9.54 2.28
N ILE A 239 19.04 8.43 1.66
CA ILE A 239 19.80 7.72 0.64
C ILE A 239 19.19 8.08 -0.72
N SER A 240 19.96 8.59 -1.65
CA SER A 240 19.46 9.04 -2.94
C SER A 240 19.97 8.16 -4.09
N SER A 241 19.07 7.67 -4.92
CA SER A 241 19.35 6.77 -6.04
C SER A 241 18.75 7.31 -7.34
N HIS A 242 19.58 7.76 -8.26
CA HIS A 242 19.18 8.23 -9.59
C HIS A 242 19.84 7.35 -10.66
N VAL A 243 19.08 6.40 -11.19
CA VAL A 243 19.62 5.30 -11.97
C VAL A 243 18.88 5.11 -13.29
N PRO A 244 19.59 4.73 -14.38
CA PRO A 244 18.94 4.33 -15.63
C PRO A 244 18.32 2.95 -15.49
N GLY A 245 17.21 2.69 -16.19
CA GLY A 245 16.65 1.35 -16.28
C GLY A 245 15.12 1.30 -16.29
N TYR A 246 14.60 0.13 -15.99
CA TYR A 246 13.16 -0.11 -15.85
C TYR A 246 12.75 0.08 -14.40
N ALA A 247 11.88 1.05 -14.12
CA ALA A 247 11.46 1.42 -12.77
C ALA A 247 10.99 0.22 -11.94
N GLN A 248 10.21 -0.68 -12.53
CA GLN A 248 9.74 -1.90 -11.87
C GLN A 248 10.88 -2.80 -11.38
N SER A 249 11.92 -3.02 -12.20
CA SER A 249 13.04 -3.89 -11.86
C SER A 249 13.92 -3.27 -10.77
N VAL A 250 14.17 -1.96 -10.87
CA VAL A 250 14.98 -1.23 -9.89
C VAL A 250 14.28 -1.19 -8.54
N LEU A 251 12.98 -0.87 -8.50
CA LEU A 251 12.22 -0.81 -7.25
C LEU A 251 12.04 -2.18 -6.61
N LEU A 252 11.85 -3.26 -7.39
CA LEU A 252 11.80 -4.62 -6.86
C LEU A 252 13.14 -5.00 -6.20
N LYS A 253 14.25 -4.68 -6.83
CA LYS A 253 15.57 -4.90 -6.23
C LYS A 253 15.77 -4.05 -4.96
N ALA A 254 15.36 -2.79 -4.98
CA ALA A 254 15.44 -1.91 -3.81
C ALA A 254 14.51 -2.37 -2.67
N SER A 255 13.47 -3.17 -2.94
CA SER A 255 12.58 -3.72 -1.92
C SER A 255 13.22 -4.84 -1.10
N GLU A 256 14.33 -5.42 -1.57
CA GLU A 256 15.05 -6.47 -0.84
C GLU A 256 15.67 -5.89 0.45
N GLY A 257 15.31 -6.46 1.60
CA GLY A 257 15.72 -5.97 2.92
C GLY A 257 15.15 -4.61 3.32
N ALA A 258 14.16 -4.06 2.59
CA ALA A 258 13.46 -2.85 2.99
C ALA A 258 12.34 -3.18 4.01
N ALA A 259 12.08 -2.24 4.92
CA ALA A 259 10.95 -2.32 5.84
C ALA A 259 9.61 -1.99 5.16
N LEU A 260 9.66 -1.12 4.14
CA LEU A 260 8.49 -0.68 3.38
C LEU A 260 8.94 -0.12 2.03
N LEU A 261 8.27 -0.53 0.95
CA LEU A 261 8.34 0.12 -0.35
C LEU A 261 7.10 1.01 -0.55
N VAL A 262 7.30 2.27 -0.92
CA VAL A 262 6.22 3.24 -1.16
C VAL A 262 6.21 3.64 -2.62
N VAL A 263 5.04 3.61 -3.24
CA VAL A 263 4.84 4.03 -4.63
C VAL A 263 3.56 4.86 -4.77
N GLY A 264 3.53 5.77 -5.72
CA GLY A 264 2.29 6.42 -6.12
C GLY A 264 1.34 5.42 -6.78
N SER A 265 0.05 5.68 -6.76
CA SER A 265 -0.92 4.82 -7.49
C SER A 265 -0.70 4.85 -9.00
N ARG A 266 -0.24 5.98 -9.53
CA ARG A 266 0.10 6.22 -10.94
C ARG A 266 1.40 7.00 -11.04
N GLY A 267 1.98 7.04 -12.23
CA GLY A 267 3.12 7.86 -12.58
C GLY A 267 2.83 8.67 -13.86
N ARG A 268 3.85 9.31 -14.42
CA ARG A 268 3.76 10.16 -15.63
C ARG A 268 3.21 9.45 -16.88
N GLY A 269 3.44 8.14 -17.01
CA GLY A 269 3.00 7.34 -18.17
C GLY A 269 1.59 6.76 -18.03
N GLY A 270 0.82 7.15 -17.02
CA GLY A 270 -0.50 6.58 -16.74
C GLY A 270 -1.52 6.97 -17.80
N TRP A 271 -2.06 5.99 -18.54
CA TRP A 271 -3.20 6.19 -19.43
C TRP A 271 -4.40 6.68 -18.63
N ALA A 272 -5.10 7.69 -19.14
CA ALA A 272 -6.36 8.17 -18.57
C ALA A 272 -7.33 6.97 -18.48
N GLY A 273 -7.84 6.69 -17.27
CA GLY A 273 -8.75 5.55 -17.01
C GLY A 273 -8.13 4.37 -16.27
N LEU A 274 -6.80 4.24 -16.17
CA LEU A 274 -6.18 3.23 -15.31
C LEU A 274 -6.11 3.73 -13.87
N LEU A 275 -6.65 2.94 -12.94
CA LEU A 275 -6.70 3.27 -11.51
C LEU A 275 -5.41 2.91 -10.77
N LEU A 276 -4.58 2.04 -11.34
CA LEU A 276 -3.29 1.63 -10.82
C LEU A 276 -2.27 1.50 -11.96
N GLY A 277 -1.10 2.12 -11.80
CA GLY A 277 -0.02 2.09 -12.78
C GLY A 277 0.67 0.73 -12.87
N SER A 278 1.32 0.44 -13.99
CA SER A 278 2.02 -0.83 -14.23
C SER A 278 3.17 -1.07 -13.23
N VAL A 279 3.92 -0.03 -12.88
CA VAL A 279 5.00 -0.08 -11.89
C VAL A 279 4.43 -0.42 -10.52
N SER A 280 3.40 0.29 -10.08
CA SER A 280 2.76 0.09 -8.78
C SER A 280 2.14 -1.30 -8.66
N LEU A 281 1.42 -1.76 -9.71
CA LEU A 281 0.89 -3.12 -9.76
C LEU A 281 2.01 -4.17 -9.66
N ARG A 282 3.11 -3.97 -10.37
CA ARG A 282 4.24 -4.89 -10.34
C ARG A 282 4.91 -4.93 -8.96
N CYS A 283 5.09 -3.77 -8.31
CA CYS A 283 5.60 -3.68 -6.95
C CYS A 283 4.68 -4.42 -5.96
N VAL A 284 3.38 -4.14 -5.97
CA VAL A 284 2.39 -4.83 -5.12
C VAL A 284 2.42 -6.34 -5.35
N THR A 285 2.65 -6.80 -6.58
CA THR A 285 2.63 -8.21 -6.94
C THR A 285 3.92 -8.94 -6.55
N LEU A 286 5.10 -8.32 -6.67
CA LEU A 286 6.38 -9.04 -6.66
C LEU A 286 7.39 -8.53 -5.62
N SER A 287 7.12 -7.45 -4.90
CA SER A 287 8.04 -6.91 -3.89
C SER A 287 8.40 -7.94 -2.82
N ALA A 288 9.60 -7.84 -2.27
CA ALA A 288 10.09 -8.68 -1.18
C ALA A 288 9.62 -8.17 0.20
N CYS A 289 9.11 -6.94 0.29
CA CYS A 289 8.65 -6.29 1.52
C CYS A 289 7.21 -5.77 1.37
N PRO A 290 6.56 -5.30 2.45
CA PRO A 290 5.27 -4.61 2.37
C PRO A 290 5.32 -3.41 1.42
N VAL A 291 4.23 -3.19 0.67
CA VAL A 291 4.13 -2.11 -0.33
C VAL A 291 2.98 -1.18 0.02
N ALA A 292 3.30 0.10 0.20
CA ALA A 292 2.30 1.17 0.31
C ALA A 292 2.03 1.78 -1.07
N VAL A 293 0.76 1.81 -1.46
CA VAL A 293 0.27 2.54 -2.63
C VAL A 293 -0.41 3.81 -2.16
N VAL A 294 0.12 4.95 -2.56
CA VAL A 294 -0.39 6.27 -2.16
C VAL A 294 -1.11 6.93 -3.33
N ARG A 295 -2.24 7.54 -3.05
CA ARG A 295 -3.12 8.14 -4.04
C ARG A 295 -3.48 9.57 -3.65
N ALA A 296 -3.70 10.42 -4.65
CA ALA A 296 -4.27 11.74 -4.42
C ALA A 296 -5.74 11.61 -3.98
N PRO A 297 -6.19 12.40 -2.98
CA PRO A 297 -7.60 12.46 -2.61
C PRO A 297 -8.48 12.80 -3.81
N ALA A 298 -9.69 12.24 -3.86
CA ALA A 298 -10.64 12.43 -4.98
C ALA A 298 -10.98 13.91 -5.24
N THR A 299 -10.94 14.76 -4.22
CA THR A 299 -11.15 16.21 -4.32
C THR A 299 -10.10 16.93 -5.16
N ALA A 300 -8.90 16.36 -5.32
CA ALA A 300 -7.84 16.93 -6.16
C ALA A 300 -7.94 16.49 -7.64
N GLN A 301 -8.76 15.48 -7.95
CA GLN A 301 -8.95 14.98 -9.31
C GLN A 301 -10.01 15.79 -10.08
N GLY A 302 -11.07 16.23 -9.42
CA GLY A 302 -12.16 16.98 -10.05
C GLY A 302 -11.79 18.40 -10.53
N LEU A 303 -10.65 18.94 -10.08
CA LEU A 303 -10.17 20.26 -10.52
C LEU A 303 -9.32 20.23 -11.79
N ARG A 304 -8.85 19.05 -12.23
CA ARG A 304 -8.03 18.90 -13.44
C ARG A 304 -8.85 18.59 -14.69
N ASP A 305 -10.03 18.00 -14.52
CA ASP A 305 -10.94 17.68 -15.64
C ASP A 305 -11.82 18.89 -16.05
N ALA A 306 -11.74 20.01 -15.30
CA ALA A 306 -12.48 21.24 -15.57
C ALA A 306 -11.67 22.29 -16.37
N ASP A 307 -10.35 22.10 -16.54
CA ASP A 307 -9.45 23.01 -17.25
C ASP A 307 -8.86 22.40 -18.56
N GLY A 308 -9.46 21.32 -19.08
CA GLY A 308 -9.05 20.65 -20.31
C GLY A 308 -10.05 20.79 -21.46
#